data_279114c6ed4910759ff844dc8cf93ebf
#
_entry.id   279114c6ed4910759ff844dc8cf93ebf
#
_cell.length_a   1.000
_cell.length_b   1.000
_cell.length_c   1.000
_cell.angle_alpha   90.00
_cell.angle_beta   90.00
_cell.angle_gamma   90.00
#
_symmetry.space_group_name_H-M   'P 1'
#
loop_
_entity.id
_entity.type
_entity.pdbx_description
1 polymer ?
#
loop_
_entity_poly.entity_id
_entity_poly.type
_entity_poly.pdbx_seq_one_letter_code
_entity_poly.pdbx_strand_id
1 'polypeptide(L)'
;MEWLDWIPEIVSDLLPVLVVLALSGGILALVDRILKRRWKDLPGMQFRFQLIMLALTFAAGLGVLLALPISDSVRGQLLGLIGILLTAAIALSSATFIGNIMAGIMLKAIKSIRPGDFLSIANVTGRVTEMDLLHTEIQTEDRDLVTVPNLYMVTQPMKVVRASGTIVSAEVSLGYDIPRTRVSELLREAAAEAGLADTFIH
;
A
#
# COMPACT_ATOMS: atom_id res chain seq x y z
N MET A 1 51.29 -34.35 25.33
CA MET A 1 51.46 -33.49 24.13
C MET A 1 50.26 -33.58 23.17
N GLU A 2 49.11 -33.91 23.74
CA GLU A 2 47.83 -34.06 22.92
C GLU A 2 47.14 -32.76 22.56
N TRP A 3 47.59 -31.62 23.06
CA TRP A 3 46.99 -30.30 22.83
C TRP A 3 47.34 -29.69 21.48
N LEU A 4 48.39 -30.19 20.81
CA LEU A 4 48.84 -29.67 19.54
C LEU A 4 48.12 -30.31 18.31
N ASP A 5 47.49 -31.47 18.51
CA ASP A 5 46.84 -32.20 17.41
C ASP A 5 45.43 -31.61 17.06
N TRP A 6 44.82 -30.85 17.97
CA TRP A 6 43.52 -30.20 17.75
C TRP A 6 43.60 -28.88 16.95
N ILE A 7 44.78 -28.22 16.99
CA ILE A 7 44.96 -26.92 16.32
C ILE A 7 44.76 -27.00 14.81
N PRO A 8 45.31 -28.00 14.09
CA PRO A 8 45.10 -28.13 12.65
C PRO A 8 43.64 -28.37 12.25
N GLU A 9 42.88 -29.17 13.02
CA GLU A 9 41.45 -29.44 12.75
C GLU A 9 40.61 -28.20 12.96
N ILE A 10 40.78 -27.49 14.07
CA ILE A 10 40.07 -26.24 14.34
C ILE A 10 40.40 -25.19 13.28
N VAL A 11 41.65 -25.10 12.87
CA VAL A 11 42.07 -24.15 11.81
C VAL A 11 41.47 -24.54 10.47
N SER A 12 41.44 -25.82 10.10
CA SER A 12 40.86 -26.28 8.84
C SER A 12 39.36 -26.01 8.77
N ASP A 13 38.63 -26.16 9.87
CA ASP A 13 37.21 -25.95 9.96
C ASP A 13 36.80 -24.46 9.99
N LEU A 14 37.61 -23.61 10.62
CA LEU A 14 37.36 -22.18 10.70
C LEU A 14 37.89 -21.40 9.49
N LEU A 15 38.86 -21.92 8.77
CA LEU A 15 39.47 -21.25 7.62
C LEU A 15 38.44 -20.85 6.53
N PRO A 16 37.50 -21.74 6.12
CA PRO A 16 36.45 -21.37 5.16
C PRO A 16 35.59 -20.20 5.64
N VAL A 17 35.23 -20.18 6.94
CA VAL A 17 34.42 -19.10 7.54
C VAL A 17 35.17 -17.78 7.50
N LEU A 18 36.45 -17.79 7.88
CA LEU A 18 37.29 -16.59 7.88
C LEU A 18 37.50 -16.05 6.45
N VAL A 19 37.70 -16.93 5.50
CA VAL A 19 37.82 -16.56 4.08
C VAL A 19 36.52 -15.93 3.57
N VAL A 20 35.36 -16.52 3.85
CA VAL A 20 34.06 -15.97 3.44
C VAL A 20 33.79 -14.64 4.12
N LEU A 21 34.11 -14.50 5.41
CA LEU A 21 33.98 -13.22 6.14
C LEU A 21 34.88 -12.13 5.54
N ALA A 22 36.13 -12.46 5.22
CA ALA A 22 37.07 -11.52 4.62
C ALA A 22 36.62 -11.09 3.22
N LEU A 23 36.21 -12.05 2.40
CA LEU A 23 35.74 -11.78 1.04
C LEU A 23 34.43 -10.97 1.05
N SER A 24 33.44 -11.38 1.85
CA SER A 24 32.17 -10.66 1.94
C SER A 24 32.36 -9.25 2.49
N GLY A 25 33.16 -9.07 3.54
CA GLY A 25 33.51 -7.76 4.08
C GLY A 25 34.25 -6.89 3.06
N GLY A 26 35.19 -7.47 2.32
CA GLY A 26 35.91 -6.79 1.24
C GLY A 26 34.97 -6.37 0.08
N ILE A 27 34.06 -7.23 -0.34
CA ILE A 27 33.07 -6.93 -1.37
C ILE A 27 32.13 -5.82 -0.89
N LEU A 28 31.59 -5.92 0.31
CA LEU A 28 30.72 -4.89 0.89
C LEU A 28 31.44 -3.53 0.96
N ALA A 29 32.67 -3.49 1.46
CA ALA A 29 33.45 -2.27 1.54
C ALA A 29 33.77 -1.69 0.16
N LEU A 30 34.08 -2.54 -0.82
CA LEU A 30 34.35 -2.12 -2.19
C LEU A 30 33.11 -1.51 -2.84
N VAL A 31 31.97 -2.22 -2.76
CA VAL A 31 30.70 -1.77 -3.33
C VAL A 31 30.25 -0.47 -2.65
N ASP A 32 30.32 -0.38 -1.33
CA ASP A 32 30.02 0.85 -0.57
C ASP A 32 30.86 2.03 -1.08
N ARG A 33 32.17 1.82 -1.25
CA ARG A 33 33.08 2.86 -1.74
C ARG A 33 32.78 3.27 -3.18
N ILE A 34 32.48 2.31 -4.07
CA ILE A 34 32.18 2.58 -5.47
C ILE A 34 30.84 3.33 -5.59
N LEU A 35 29.81 2.84 -4.92
CA LEU A 35 28.48 3.44 -4.97
C LEU A 35 28.49 4.86 -4.38
N LYS A 36 29.10 5.05 -3.24
CA LYS A 36 29.25 6.38 -2.61
C LYS A 36 29.99 7.36 -3.51
N ARG A 37 31.05 6.93 -4.20
CA ARG A 37 31.78 7.78 -5.14
C ARG A 37 30.97 8.13 -6.38
N ARG A 38 30.19 7.15 -6.92
CA ARG A 38 29.47 7.31 -8.17
C ARG A 38 28.13 8.05 -8.01
N TRP A 39 27.52 7.98 -6.83
CA TRP A 39 26.16 8.49 -6.58
C TRP A 39 26.12 9.65 -5.59
N LYS A 40 27.26 10.21 -5.21
CA LYS A 40 27.39 11.26 -4.19
C LYS A 40 26.53 12.51 -4.47
N ASP A 41 26.32 12.84 -5.75
CA ASP A 41 25.67 14.07 -6.18
C ASP A 41 24.30 13.82 -6.87
N LEU A 42 23.77 12.60 -6.82
CA LEU A 42 22.51 12.25 -7.48
C LEU A 42 21.36 12.16 -6.47
N PRO A 43 20.41 13.12 -6.45
CA PRO A 43 19.24 13.05 -5.58
C PRO A 43 18.38 11.82 -5.96
N GLY A 44 17.91 11.08 -4.94
CA GLY A 44 17.08 9.88 -5.11
C GLY A 44 17.84 8.55 -5.22
N MET A 45 19.17 8.56 -5.33
CA MET A 45 19.97 7.31 -5.39
C MET A 45 20.17 6.65 -4.02
N GLN A 46 19.87 7.34 -2.91
CA GLN A 46 20.02 6.80 -1.55
C GLN A 46 19.20 5.53 -1.34
N PHE A 47 17.98 5.49 -1.84
CA PHE A 47 17.11 4.31 -1.73
C PHE A 47 17.69 3.10 -2.47
N ARG A 48 18.18 3.29 -3.69
CA ARG A 48 18.84 2.23 -4.47
C ARG A 48 20.11 1.73 -3.79
N PHE A 49 20.90 2.63 -3.22
CA PHE A 49 22.08 2.29 -2.44
C PHE A 49 21.70 1.39 -1.24
N GLN A 50 20.70 1.78 -0.47
CA GLN A 50 20.22 1.01 0.69
C GLN A 50 19.74 -0.39 0.29
N LEU A 51 18.98 -0.52 -0.80
CA LEU A 51 18.50 -1.82 -1.30
C LEU A 51 19.65 -2.74 -1.74
N ILE A 52 20.63 -2.20 -2.46
CA ILE A 52 21.79 -2.98 -2.91
C ILE A 52 22.61 -3.43 -1.70
N MET A 53 22.89 -2.54 -0.75
CA MET A 53 23.65 -2.88 0.45
C MET A 53 22.90 -3.88 1.33
N LEU A 54 21.58 -3.76 1.46
CA LEU A 54 20.74 -4.73 2.18
C LEU A 54 20.83 -6.11 1.54
N ALA A 55 20.65 -6.20 0.23
CA ALA A 55 20.72 -7.47 -0.51
C ALA A 55 22.10 -8.13 -0.40
N LEU A 56 23.19 -7.33 -0.53
CA LEU A 56 24.55 -7.82 -0.40
C LEU A 56 24.87 -8.27 1.04
N THR A 57 24.42 -7.52 2.04
CA THR A 57 24.61 -7.90 3.45
C THR A 57 23.88 -9.20 3.77
N PHE A 58 22.66 -9.35 3.25
CA PHE A 58 21.89 -10.58 3.40
C PHE A 58 22.57 -11.76 2.70
N ALA A 59 23.04 -11.58 1.46
CA ALA A 59 23.78 -12.59 0.73
C ALA A 59 25.09 -12.98 1.44
N ALA A 60 25.81 -12.00 2.00
CA ALA A 60 27.00 -12.24 2.81
C ALA A 60 26.68 -13.08 4.05
N GLY A 61 25.59 -12.77 4.76
CA GLY A 61 25.13 -13.56 5.91
C GLY A 61 24.81 -15.01 5.54
N LEU A 62 24.12 -15.24 4.41
CA LEU A 62 23.88 -16.59 3.88
C LEU A 62 25.19 -17.29 3.50
N GLY A 63 26.15 -16.59 2.89
CA GLY A 63 27.46 -17.14 2.57
C GLY A 63 28.22 -17.59 3.82
N VAL A 64 28.18 -16.80 4.89
CA VAL A 64 28.77 -17.16 6.18
C VAL A 64 28.06 -18.39 6.76
N LEU A 65 26.72 -18.43 6.73
CA LEU A 65 25.97 -19.61 7.21
C LEU A 65 26.35 -20.89 6.47
N LEU A 66 26.58 -20.80 5.17
CA LEU A 66 27.00 -21.94 4.34
C LEU A 66 28.43 -22.40 4.66
N ALA A 67 29.29 -21.48 5.06
CA ALA A 67 30.69 -21.73 5.41
C ALA A 67 30.88 -22.28 6.84
N LEU A 68 29.84 -22.16 7.72
CA LEU A 68 29.93 -22.62 9.09
C LEU A 68 30.21 -24.15 9.15
N PRO A 69 31.09 -24.62 10.06
CA PRO A 69 31.38 -26.03 10.28
C PRO A 69 30.26 -26.70 11.12
N ILE A 70 29.05 -26.72 10.57
CA ILE A 70 27.86 -27.31 11.17
C ILE A 70 27.38 -28.47 10.29
N SER A 71 26.63 -29.41 10.89
CA SER A 71 26.06 -30.54 10.13
C SER A 71 25.07 -30.04 9.06
N ASP A 72 24.99 -30.79 7.96
CA ASP A 72 24.08 -30.47 6.86
C ASP A 72 22.61 -30.42 7.30
N SER A 73 22.24 -31.23 8.29
CA SER A 73 20.91 -31.21 8.89
C SER A 73 20.61 -29.87 9.57
N VAL A 74 21.52 -29.37 10.41
CA VAL A 74 21.38 -28.07 11.08
C VAL A 74 21.38 -26.92 10.08
N ARG A 75 22.29 -26.99 9.09
CA ARG A 75 22.35 -26.00 8.00
C ARG A 75 21.02 -25.93 7.24
N GLY A 76 20.47 -27.09 6.87
CA GLY A 76 19.17 -27.18 6.20
C GLY A 76 18.02 -26.61 7.04
N GLN A 77 18.00 -26.87 8.36
CA GLN A 77 17.00 -26.33 9.27
C GLN A 77 17.10 -24.80 9.37
N LEU A 78 18.32 -24.26 9.50
CA LEU A 78 18.54 -22.79 9.56
C LEU A 78 18.13 -22.10 8.27
N LEU A 79 18.51 -22.65 7.11
CA LEU A 79 18.09 -22.12 5.80
C LEU A 79 16.57 -22.20 5.63
N GLY A 80 15.94 -23.29 6.07
CA GLY A 80 14.50 -23.45 6.06
C GLY A 80 13.80 -22.42 6.95
N LEU A 81 14.31 -22.19 8.16
CA LEU A 81 13.78 -21.16 9.06
C LEU A 81 13.89 -19.76 8.46
N ILE A 82 15.06 -19.41 7.90
CA ILE A 82 15.28 -18.14 7.22
C ILE A 82 14.30 -17.99 6.04
N GLY A 83 14.12 -19.04 5.25
CA GLY A 83 13.18 -19.08 4.13
C GLY A 83 11.74 -18.80 4.57
N ILE A 84 11.28 -19.46 5.65
CA ILE A 84 9.94 -19.25 6.20
C ILE A 84 9.78 -17.81 6.70
N LEU A 85 10.75 -17.29 7.44
CA LEU A 85 10.70 -15.93 7.97
C LEU A 85 10.67 -14.88 6.86
N LEU A 86 11.50 -15.06 5.83
CA LEU A 86 11.49 -14.18 4.66
C LEU A 86 10.17 -14.22 3.91
N THR A 87 9.66 -15.43 3.66
CA THR A 87 8.38 -15.60 2.97
C THR A 87 7.25 -14.94 3.76
N ALA A 88 7.21 -15.13 5.08
CA ALA A 88 6.23 -14.50 5.95
C ALA A 88 6.35 -12.97 5.93
N ALA A 89 7.57 -12.43 6.02
CA ALA A 89 7.82 -10.99 5.98
C ALA A 89 7.37 -10.37 4.64
N ILE A 90 7.69 -11.02 3.52
CA ILE A 90 7.27 -10.57 2.19
C ILE A 90 5.75 -10.68 2.04
N ALA A 91 5.15 -11.79 2.47
CA ALA A 91 3.71 -12.00 2.38
C ALA A 91 2.92 -10.94 3.16
N LEU A 92 3.32 -10.67 4.41
CA LEU A 92 2.70 -9.65 5.25
C LEU A 92 2.88 -8.23 4.66
N SER A 93 4.07 -7.93 4.15
CA SER A 93 4.35 -6.63 3.53
C SER A 93 3.58 -6.44 2.21
N SER A 94 3.33 -7.50 1.47
CA SER A 94 2.63 -7.47 0.18
C SER A 94 1.11 -7.49 0.30
N ALA A 95 0.56 -7.80 1.47
CA ALA A 95 -0.88 -7.98 1.67
C ALA A 95 -1.70 -6.74 1.25
N THR A 96 -1.26 -5.55 1.65
CA THR A 96 -1.93 -4.29 1.28
C THR A 96 -1.83 -4.01 -0.22
N PHE A 97 -0.68 -4.29 -0.83
CA PHE A 97 -0.47 -4.10 -2.26
C PHE A 97 -1.39 -5.01 -3.09
N ILE A 98 -1.39 -6.31 -2.77
CA ILE A 98 -2.27 -7.31 -3.41
C ILE A 98 -3.73 -6.97 -3.15
N GLY A 99 -4.08 -6.54 -1.93
CA GLY A 99 -5.43 -6.11 -1.57
C GLY A 99 -5.92 -4.94 -2.43
N ASN A 100 -5.08 -3.95 -2.70
CA ASN A 100 -5.44 -2.83 -3.58
C ASN A 100 -5.63 -3.26 -5.03
N ILE A 101 -4.79 -4.17 -5.55
CA ILE A 101 -4.94 -4.73 -6.90
C ILE A 101 -6.28 -5.46 -7.03
N MET A 102 -6.59 -6.36 -6.09
CA MET A 102 -7.83 -7.13 -6.10
C MET A 102 -9.05 -6.22 -5.98
N ALA A 103 -8.98 -5.21 -5.13
CA ALA A 103 -10.03 -4.20 -5.00
C ALA A 103 -10.22 -3.39 -6.30
N GLY A 104 -9.14 -2.99 -6.96
CA GLY A 104 -9.20 -2.29 -8.25
C GLY A 104 -9.84 -3.14 -9.35
N ILE A 105 -9.48 -4.43 -9.42
CA ILE A 105 -10.12 -5.38 -10.35
C ILE A 105 -11.62 -5.51 -10.03
N MET A 106 -11.97 -5.66 -8.75
CA MET A 106 -13.35 -5.78 -8.29
C MET A 106 -14.18 -4.54 -8.66
N LEU A 107 -13.68 -3.34 -8.37
CA LEU A 107 -14.38 -2.09 -8.70
C LEU A 107 -14.65 -1.96 -10.20
N LYS A 108 -13.65 -2.31 -11.04
CA LYS A 108 -13.79 -2.30 -12.51
C LYS A 108 -14.72 -3.40 -13.03
N ALA A 109 -14.66 -4.60 -12.46
CA ALA A 109 -15.50 -5.74 -12.90
C ALA A 109 -16.98 -5.52 -12.57
N ILE A 110 -17.30 -5.06 -11.36
CA ILE A 110 -18.69 -4.83 -10.92
C ILE A 110 -19.25 -3.53 -11.53
N LYS A 111 -18.38 -2.65 -12.05
CA LYS A 111 -18.78 -1.33 -12.59
C LYS A 111 -19.58 -0.49 -11.58
N SER A 112 -19.26 -0.65 -10.31
CA SER A 112 -19.92 0.09 -9.21
C SER A 112 -19.67 1.59 -9.33
N ILE A 113 -18.51 1.98 -9.86
CA ILE A 113 -18.06 3.35 -10.04
C ILE A 113 -17.43 3.46 -11.43
N ARG A 114 -17.52 4.64 -12.03
CA ARG A 114 -16.90 4.96 -13.32
C ARG A 114 -16.21 6.32 -13.25
N PRO A 115 -15.17 6.55 -14.03
CA PRO A 115 -14.66 7.90 -14.24
C PRO A 115 -15.80 8.84 -14.65
N GLY A 116 -15.90 9.97 -13.98
CA GLY A 116 -16.96 10.94 -14.16
C GLY A 116 -18.11 10.86 -13.15
N ASP A 117 -18.25 9.76 -12.42
CA ASP A 117 -19.25 9.65 -11.34
C ASP A 117 -18.87 10.58 -10.17
N PHE A 118 -19.89 11.10 -9.49
CA PHE A 118 -19.71 11.86 -8.26
C PHE A 118 -19.98 10.95 -7.07
N LEU A 119 -19.04 10.90 -6.13
CA LEU A 119 -19.14 10.02 -4.98
C LEU A 119 -18.73 10.71 -3.67
N SER A 120 -19.21 10.13 -2.57
CA SER A 120 -18.80 10.50 -1.22
C SER A 120 -18.39 9.24 -0.46
N ILE A 121 -17.17 9.22 0.04
CA ILE A 121 -16.60 8.14 0.83
C ILE A 121 -15.89 8.73 2.04
N ALA A 122 -16.29 8.33 3.24
CA ALA A 122 -15.83 8.93 4.49
C ALA A 122 -15.91 10.47 4.43
N ASN A 123 -14.76 11.15 4.48
CA ASN A 123 -14.70 12.63 4.46
C ASN A 123 -14.33 13.19 3.09
N VAL A 124 -14.26 12.35 2.04
CA VAL A 124 -13.91 12.77 0.69
C VAL A 124 -15.15 12.75 -0.17
N THR A 125 -15.51 13.92 -0.72
CA THR A 125 -16.61 14.07 -1.66
C THR A 125 -16.10 14.72 -2.92
N GLY A 126 -16.40 14.15 -4.09
CA GLY A 126 -15.93 14.68 -5.35
C GLY A 126 -16.20 13.78 -6.53
N ARG A 127 -15.66 14.19 -7.68
CA ARG A 127 -15.80 13.48 -8.96
C ARG A 127 -14.63 12.55 -9.20
N VAL A 128 -14.89 11.31 -9.59
CA VAL A 128 -13.86 10.36 -10.01
C VAL A 128 -13.22 10.85 -11.31
N THR A 129 -11.93 11.09 -11.29
CA THR A 129 -11.13 11.49 -12.46
C THR A 129 -10.49 10.31 -13.14
N GLU A 130 -9.85 9.44 -12.37
CA GLU A 130 -9.13 8.29 -12.87
C GLU A 130 -9.27 7.09 -11.92
N MET A 131 -9.24 5.89 -12.49
CA MET A 131 -9.28 4.63 -11.75
C MET A 131 -8.13 3.73 -12.20
N ASP A 132 -7.09 3.70 -11.40
CA ASP A 132 -5.95 2.82 -11.58
C ASP A 132 -6.14 1.46 -10.91
N LEU A 133 -5.12 0.61 -11.03
CA LEU A 133 -5.14 -0.72 -10.43
C LEU A 133 -5.00 -0.69 -8.91
N LEU A 134 -4.27 0.29 -8.38
CA LEU A 134 -3.96 0.42 -6.96
C LEU A 134 -4.78 1.48 -6.25
N HIS A 135 -5.17 2.52 -6.95
CA HIS A 135 -5.86 3.69 -6.40
C HIS A 135 -6.87 4.28 -7.37
N THR A 136 -7.74 5.07 -6.83
CA THR A 136 -8.70 5.89 -7.58
C THR A 136 -8.48 7.34 -7.21
N GLU A 137 -8.48 8.22 -8.21
CA GLU A 137 -8.34 9.66 -8.03
C GLU A 137 -9.70 10.34 -8.01
N ILE A 138 -9.91 11.20 -7.02
CA ILE A 138 -11.14 11.94 -6.81
C ILE A 138 -10.81 13.43 -6.76
N GLN A 139 -11.42 14.22 -7.64
CA GLN A 139 -11.34 15.66 -7.60
C GLN A 139 -12.45 16.22 -6.71
N THR A 140 -12.07 16.91 -5.66
CA THR A 140 -12.99 17.55 -4.72
C THR A 140 -13.61 18.84 -5.32
N GLU A 141 -14.59 19.42 -4.63
CA GLU A 141 -15.22 20.68 -5.01
C GLU A 141 -14.22 21.84 -4.99
N ASP A 142 -13.21 21.80 -4.12
CA ASP A 142 -12.12 22.77 -4.04
C ASP A 142 -11.07 22.59 -5.16
N ARG A 143 -11.29 21.63 -6.07
CA ARG A 143 -10.39 21.19 -7.14
C ARG A 143 -9.13 20.46 -6.68
N ASP A 144 -9.06 20.07 -5.44
CA ASP A 144 -7.97 19.22 -4.96
C ASP A 144 -8.12 17.81 -5.51
N LEU A 145 -6.98 17.18 -5.84
CA LEU A 145 -6.93 15.80 -6.28
C LEU A 145 -6.58 14.91 -5.09
N VAL A 146 -7.51 14.06 -4.71
CA VAL A 146 -7.35 13.11 -3.60
C VAL A 146 -7.16 11.71 -4.15
N THR A 147 -6.03 11.09 -3.83
CA THR A 147 -5.74 9.70 -4.20
C THR A 147 -6.21 8.75 -3.11
N VAL A 148 -7.18 7.92 -3.42
CA VAL A 148 -7.78 6.96 -2.48
C VAL A 148 -7.37 5.54 -2.87
N PRO A 149 -6.74 4.75 -1.95
CA PRO A 149 -6.42 3.34 -2.21
C PRO A 149 -7.68 2.54 -2.52
N ASN A 150 -7.63 1.67 -3.54
CA ASN A 150 -8.79 0.89 -3.95
C ASN A 150 -9.33 -0.02 -2.84
N LEU A 151 -8.43 -0.59 -2.02
CA LEU A 151 -8.82 -1.40 -0.87
C LEU A 151 -9.68 -0.59 0.13
N TYR A 152 -9.34 0.68 0.34
CA TYR A 152 -10.14 1.57 1.19
C TYR A 152 -11.55 1.76 0.61
N MET A 153 -11.67 1.94 -0.70
CA MET A 153 -12.95 2.14 -1.38
C MET A 153 -13.89 0.93 -1.26
N VAL A 154 -13.37 -0.30 -1.30
CA VAL A 154 -14.21 -1.50 -1.17
C VAL A 154 -14.53 -1.87 0.28
N THR A 155 -13.75 -1.37 1.25
CA THR A 155 -13.95 -1.66 2.67
C THR A 155 -14.77 -0.62 3.40
N GLN A 156 -14.97 0.55 2.81
CA GLN A 156 -15.77 1.64 3.41
C GLN A 156 -17.10 1.81 2.67
N PRO A 157 -18.17 2.17 3.38
CA PRO A 157 -19.43 2.52 2.74
C PRO A 157 -19.24 3.80 1.91
N MET A 158 -19.70 3.78 0.67
CA MET A 158 -19.64 4.93 -0.21
C MET A 158 -21.02 5.24 -0.79
N LYS A 159 -21.30 6.51 -1.03
CA LYS A 159 -22.47 7.00 -1.74
C LYS A 159 -22.04 7.40 -3.14
N VAL A 160 -22.69 6.87 -4.16
CA VAL A 160 -22.44 7.22 -5.57
C VAL A 160 -23.68 7.96 -6.10
N VAL A 161 -23.47 9.18 -6.54
CA VAL A 161 -24.50 9.98 -7.19
C VAL A 161 -24.47 9.63 -8.69
N ARG A 162 -25.55 9.02 -9.17
CA ARG A 162 -25.67 8.59 -10.58
C ARG A 162 -26.42 9.65 -11.39
N ALA A 163 -26.31 9.55 -12.72
CA ALA A 163 -27.03 10.39 -13.65
C ALA A 163 -28.56 10.31 -13.54
N SER A 164 -29.09 9.28 -12.85
CA SER A 164 -30.52 9.15 -12.53
C SER A 164 -31.02 10.21 -11.54
N GLY A 165 -30.14 11.04 -10.99
CA GLY A 165 -30.47 12.09 -10.04
C GLY A 165 -30.16 11.75 -8.59
N THR A 166 -30.29 12.74 -7.74
CA THR A 166 -30.15 12.62 -6.28
C THR A 166 -31.36 13.23 -5.59
N ILE A 167 -31.69 12.73 -4.42
CA ILE A 167 -32.76 13.31 -3.58
C ILE A 167 -32.13 14.46 -2.79
N VAL A 168 -32.64 15.65 -3.00
CA VAL A 168 -32.28 16.83 -2.20
C VAL A 168 -33.40 17.04 -1.19
N SER A 169 -33.03 17.09 0.10
CA SER A 169 -33.97 17.35 1.19
C SER A 169 -33.69 18.74 1.77
N ALA A 170 -34.75 19.50 1.96
CA ALA A 170 -34.71 20.74 2.69
C ALA A 170 -35.70 20.68 3.85
N GLU A 171 -35.27 21.07 5.04
CA GLU A 171 -36.11 21.16 6.24
C GLU A 171 -36.36 22.62 6.55
N VAL A 172 -37.64 22.97 6.66
CA VAL A 172 -38.05 24.34 6.98
C VAL A 172 -38.84 24.32 8.26
N SER A 173 -38.40 25.06 9.26
CA SER A 173 -39.15 25.27 10.49
C SER A 173 -39.97 26.55 10.38
N LEU A 174 -41.28 26.42 10.52
CA LEU A 174 -42.22 27.51 10.41
C LEU A 174 -42.98 27.68 11.75
N GLY A 175 -43.45 28.89 12.01
CA GLY A 175 -44.27 29.18 13.18
C GLY A 175 -45.64 28.46 13.09
N TYR A 176 -46.27 28.23 14.24
CA TYR A 176 -47.56 27.53 14.37
C TYR A 176 -48.74 28.27 13.75
N ASP A 177 -48.57 29.54 13.34
CA ASP A 177 -49.63 30.39 12.81
C ASP A 177 -50.00 30.12 11.35
N ILE A 178 -49.23 29.27 10.64
CA ILE A 178 -49.43 28.98 9.23
C ILE A 178 -50.05 27.60 9.05
N PRO A 179 -51.23 27.49 8.40
CA PRO A 179 -51.84 26.19 8.13
C PRO A 179 -50.93 25.29 7.24
N ARG A 180 -50.77 24.01 7.65
CA ARG A 180 -49.93 23.04 6.96
C ARG A 180 -50.32 22.89 5.44
N THR A 181 -51.62 23.01 5.15
CA THR A 181 -52.13 22.95 3.76
C THR A 181 -51.50 24.04 2.90
N ARG A 182 -51.44 25.28 3.41
CA ARG A 182 -50.85 26.40 2.68
C ARG A 182 -49.36 26.28 2.46
N VAL A 183 -48.66 25.74 3.45
CA VAL A 183 -47.23 25.45 3.33
C VAL A 183 -46.98 24.40 2.25
N SER A 184 -47.75 23.32 2.25
CA SER A 184 -47.56 22.24 1.26
C SER A 184 -47.91 22.68 -0.16
N GLU A 185 -48.88 23.56 -0.34
CA GLU A 185 -49.18 24.14 -1.67
C GLU A 185 -48.02 25.00 -2.17
N LEU A 186 -47.50 25.91 -1.35
CA LEU A 186 -46.38 26.79 -1.71
C LEU A 186 -45.10 26.02 -2.01
N LEU A 187 -44.81 24.96 -1.22
CA LEU A 187 -43.64 24.12 -1.46
C LEU A 187 -43.77 23.34 -2.78
N ARG A 188 -44.95 22.86 -3.13
CA ARG A 188 -45.21 22.20 -4.43
C ARG A 188 -45.06 23.17 -5.59
N GLU A 189 -45.58 24.38 -5.44
CA GLU A 189 -45.48 25.42 -6.47
C GLU A 189 -44.00 25.80 -6.69
N ALA A 190 -43.23 26.03 -5.63
CA ALA A 190 -41.81 26.30 -5.71
C ALA A 190 -41.00 25.14 -6.31
N ALA A 191 -41.33 23.91 -5.96
CA ALA A 191 -40.72 22.72 -6.53
C ALA A 191 -40.99 22.57 -8.04
N ALA A 192 -42.21 22.88 -8.46
CA ALA A 192 -42.57 22.87 -9.88
C ALA A 192 -41.84 23.96 -10.67
N GLU A 193 -41.71 25.18 -10.11
CA GLU A 193 -40.91 26.26 -10.73
C GLU A 193 -39.45 25.89 -10.85
N ALA A 194 -38.90 25.16 -9.84
CA ALA A 194 -37.52 24.68 -9.86
C ALA A 194 -37.27 23.49 -10.82
N GLY A 195 -38.31 22.98 -11.49
CA GLY A 195 -38.21 21.86 -12.44
C GLY A 195 -37.88 20.51 -11.81
N LEU A 196 -38.21 20.31 -10.52
CA LEU A 196 -38.02 19.04 -9.83
C LEU A 196 -39.01 17.98 -10.31
N ALA A 197 -38.51 16.80 -10.70
CA ALA A 197 -39.35 15.73 -11.32
C ALA A 197 -40.32 15.11 -10.32
N ASP A 198 -39.88 14.83 -9.08
CA ASP A 198 -40.68 14.21 -8.02
C ASP A 198 -40.50 14.96 -6.70
N THR A 199 -41.61 15.36 -6.07
CA THR A 199 -41.57 16.11 -4.82
C THR A 199 -42.37 15.36 -3.75
N PHE A 200 -41.68 15.02 -2.63
CA PHE A 200 -42.32 14.42 -1.45
C PHE A 200 -42.31 15.46 -0.30
N ILE A 201 -43.48 15.73 0.25
CA ILE A 201 -43.67 16.64 1.38
C ILE A 201 -44.19 15.83 2.56
N HIS A 202 -43.47 15.79 3.68
CA HIS A 202 -43.79 15.05 4.90
C HIS A 202 -44.26 15.97 6.02
#